data_ba4e9931a1fb96ded4456d25573bd9df
#
_entry.id   ba4e9931a1fb96ded4456d25573bd9df
#
_cell.length_a   1.000
_cell.length_b   1.000
_cell.length_c   1.000
_cell.angle_alpha   90.00
_cell.angle_beta   90.00
_cell.angle_gamma   90.00
#
_symmetry.space_group_name_H-M   'P 1'
#
loop_
_entity.id
_entity.type
_entity.pdbx_description
1 polymer ?
#
loop_
_entity_poly.entity_id
_entity_poly.type
_entity_poly.pdbx_seq_one_letter_code
_entity_poly.pdbx_strand_id
1 'polypeptide(L)'
;MAGLLDVNVLVAIVVPEHEHHDVALAWYTSEANPVWSSCAVTELGMIRVCAQLPGGAWPPERTADQLLLLTADGRVHEFWPDGSSPALMPEVRAAKNVV
;
A
#
# COMPACT_ATOMS: atom_id res chain seq x y z
N MET A 1 8.88 1.27 13.36
CA MET A 1 8.78 2.55 12.67
C MET A 1 7.86 2.43 11.46
N ALA A 2 6.93 3.35 11.35
CA ALA A 2 5.99 3.32 10.24
C ALA A 2 6.67 3.84 8.98
N GLY A 3 6.60 3.07 7.91
CA GLY A 3 7.11 3.46 6.61
C GLY A 3 5.98 3.55 5.60
N LEU A 4 6.09 4.49 4.67
CA LEU A 4 5.12 4.60 3.58
C LEU A 4 5.34 3.47 2.59
N LEU A 5 4.31 2.63 2.39
CA LEU A 5 4.42 1.55 1.43
C LEU A 5 4.23 2.07 0.01
N ASP A 6 5.11 1.61 -0.87
CA ASP A 6 4.98 1.88 -2.29
C ASP A 6 3.76 1.18 -2.87
N VAL A 7 3.22 1.75 -3.94
CA VAL A 7 2.08 1.19 -4.67
C VAL A 7 2.33 -0.26 -5.06
N ASN A 8 3.52 -0.58 -5.54
CA ASN A 8 3.84 -1.95 -5.97
C ASN A 8 3.74 -2.95 -4.83
N VAL A 9 4.14 -2.57 -3.63
CA VAL A 9 4.03 -3.44 -2.46
C VAL A 9 2.57 -3.66 -2.09
N LEU A 10 1.78 -2.58 -2.10
CA LEU A 10 0.34 -2.69 -1.80
C LEU A 10 -0.37 -3.60 -2.80
N VAL A 11 -0.07 -3.45 -4.09
CA VAL A 11 -0.65 -4.32 -5.11
C VAL A 11 -0.25 -5.77 -4.90
N ALA A 12 1.03 -6.01 -4.59
CA ALA A 12 1.53 -7.37 -4.36
C ALA A 12 0.83 -8.04 -3.16
N ILE A 13 0.54 -7.27 -2.12
CA ILE A 13 -0.15 -7.81 -0.94
C ILE A 13 -1.57 -8.26 -1.31
N VAL A 14 -2.25 -7.50 -2.15
CA VAL A 14 -3.68 -7.66 -2.38
C VAL A 14 -3.99 -8.57 -3.56
N VAL A 15 -3.18 -8.53 -4.63
CA VAL A 15 -3.48 -9.25 -5.87
C VAL A 15 -2.80 -10.62 -5.87
N PRO A 16 -3.57 -11.72 -5.76
CA PRO A 16 -2.97 -13.07 -5.66
C PRO A 16 -2.13 -13.47 -6.86
N GLU A 17 -2.42 -12.93 -8.04
CA GLU A 17 -1.71 -13.26 -9.28
C GLU A 17 -0.40 -12.50 -9.43
N HIS A 18 -0.12 -11.55 -8.55
CA HIS A 18 1.13 -10.78 -8.62
C HIS A 18 2.31 -11.70 -8.33
N GLU A 19 3.41 -11.54 -9.11
CA GLU A 19 4.56 -12.44 -8.98
C GLU A 19 5.20 -12.39 -7.60
N HIS A 20 5.08 -11.29 -6.89
CA HIS A 20 5.64 -11.14 -5.54
C HIS A 20 4.59 -11.24 -4.44
N HIS A 21 3.39 -11.73 -4.78
CA HIS A 21 2.30 -11.80 -3.81
C HIS A 21 2.68 -12.58 -2.55
N ASP A 22 3.25 -13.77 -2.72
CA ASP A 22 3.55 -14.64 -1.58
C ASP A 22 4.55 -13.99 -0.62
N VAL A 23 5.58 -13.36 -1.17
CA VAL A 23 6.59 -12.68 -0.35
C VAL A 23 6.00 -11.48 0.37
N ALA A 24 5.23 -10.67 -0.35
CA ALA A 24 4.63 -9.48 0.22
C ALA A 24 3.61 -9.83 1.31
N LEU A 25 2.78 -10.84 1.05
CA LEU A 25 1.79 -11.27 2.03
C LEU A 25 2.45 -11.87 3.26
N ALA A 26 3.51 -12.66 3.09
CA ALA A 26 4.25 -13.23 4.20
C ALA A 26 4.83 -12.12 5.09
N TRP A 27 5.37 -11.08 4.47
CA TRP A 27 5.88 -9.93 5.21
C TRP A 27 4.75 -9.24 5.98
N TYR A 28 3.63 -9.00 5.30
CA TYR A 28 2.51 -8.28 5.89
C TYR A 28 1.89 -9.03 7.08
N THR A 29 1.85 -10.36 7.00
CA THR A 29 1.27 -11.19 8.04
C THR A 29 2.28 -11.73 9.03
N SER A 30 3.55 -11.30 8.94
CA SER A 30 4.60 -11.78 9.82
C SER A 30 4.29 -11.44 11.28
N GLU A 31 4.87 -12.24 12.19
CA GLU A 31 4.69 -12.01 13.62
C GLU A 31 5.26 -10.67 14.05
N ALA A 32 6.24 -10.17 13.34
CA ALA A 32 6.78 -8.84 13.58
C ALA A 32 5.73 -7.77 13.37
N ASN A 33 4.71 -8.08 12.59
CA ASN A 33 3.56 -7.22 12.35
C ASN A 33 3.98 -5.79 12.04
N PRO A 34 4.64 -5.57 10.90
CA PRO A 34 5.23 -4.28 10.62
C PRO A 34 4.20 -3.17 10.61
N VAL A 35 4.56 -2.07 11.21
CA VAL A 35 3.76 -0.85 11.15
C VAL A 35 4.03 -0.16 9.83
N TRP A 36 2.97 0.27 9.15
CA TRP A 36 3.11 0.85 7.82
C TRP A 36 2.16 2.03 7.65
N SER A 37 2.43 2.84 6.64
CA SER A 37 1.65 4.03 6.37
C SER A 37 1.20 4.06 4.92
N SER A 38 0.11 4.75 4.68
CA SER A 38 -0.35 5.07 3.33
C SER A 38 -0.76 6.54 3.27
N CYS A 39 -0.92 7.04 2.06
CA CYS A 39 -1.45 8.38 1.85
C CYS A 39 -2.35 8.36 0.61
N ALA A 40 -3.01 9.47 0.36
CA ALA A 40 -3.95 9.54 -0.77
C ALA A 40 -3.27 9.17 -2.09
N VAL A 41 -2.04 9.60 -2.30
CA VAL A 41 -1.32 9.31 -3.55
C VAL A 41 -1.09 7.81 -3.72
N THR A 42 -0.62 7.12 -2.68
CA THR A 42 -0.36 5.68 -2.78
C THR A 42 -1.65 4.88 -2.87
N GLU A 43 -2.69 5.28 -2.17
CA GLU A 43 -3.97 4.57 -2.23
C GLU A 43 -4.65 4.75 -3.58
N LEU A 44 -4.66 5.97 -4.12
CA LEU A 44 -5.20 6.21 -5.45
C LEU A 44 -4.37 5.52 -6.53
N GLY A 45 -3.04 5.52 -6.35
CA GLY A 45 -2.14 4.81 -7.27
C GLY A 45 -2.43 3.32 -7.29
N MET A 46 -2.67 2.72 -6.14
CA MET A 46 -3.03 1.30 -6.06
C MET A 46 -4.33 1.01 -6.81
N ILE A 47 -5.35 1.83 -6.58
CA ILE A 47 -6.64 1.65 -7.26
C ILE A 47 -6.45 1.73 -8.78
N ARG A 48 -5.66 2.70 -9.23
CA ARG A 48 -5.43 2.91 -10.66
C ARG A 48 -4.65 1.75 -11.29
N VAL A 49 -3.60 1.28 -10.62
CA VAL A 49 -2.81 0.16 -11.13
C VAL A 49 -3.65 -1.10 -11.20
N CYS A 50 -4.40 -1.39 -10.14
CA CYS A 50 -5.25 -2.59 -10.12
C CYS A 50 -6.33 -2.54 -11.19
N ALA A 51 -6.89 -1.36 -11.47
CA ALA A 51 -7.92 -1.21 -12.50
C ALA A 51 -7.39 -1.52 -13.91
N GLN A 52 -6.07 -1.42 -14.10
CA GLN A 52 -5.44 -1.69 -15.40
C GLN A 52 -4.98 -3.14 -15.55
N LEU A 53 -5.15 -3.97 -14.54
CA LEU A 53 -4.74 -5.37 -14.63
C LEU A 53 -5.60 -6.11 -15.65
N PRO A 54 -5.00 -7.10 -16.36
CA PRO A 54 -5.73 -7.85 -17.39
C PRO A 54 -6.98 -8.51 -16.84
N GLY A 55 -8.00 -8.58 -17.69
CA GLY A 55 -9.24 -9.29 -17.36
C GLY A 55 -10.26 -8.48 -16.58
N GLY A 56 -9.95 -7.27 -16.17
CA GLY A 56 -10.88 -6.42 -15.43
C GLY A 56 -11.29 -6.99 -14.08
N ALA A 57 -10.47 -7.86 -13.50
CA ALA A 57 -10.81 -8.53 -12.24
C ALA A 57 -10.76 -7.58 -11.03
N TRP A 58 -10.13 -6.43 -11.18
CA TRP A 58 -9.93 -5.50 -10.07
C TRP A 58 -10.51 -4.12 -10.39
N PRO A 59 -11.83 -4.00 -10.46
CA PRO A 59 -12.44 -2.68 -10.63
C PRO A 59 -12.17 -1.81 -9.40
N PRO A 60 -12.26 -0.48 -9.52
CA PRO A 60 -11.95 0.42 -8.41
C PRO A 60 -12.66 0.09 -7.09
N GLU A 61 -13.92 -0.33 -7.15
CA GLU A 61 -14.69 -0.65 -5.95
C GLU A 61 -14.08 -1.83 -5.20
N ARG A 62 -13.63 -2.84 -5.91
CA ARG A 62 -13.03 -4.00 -5.30
C ARG A 62 -11.72 -3.64 -4.61
N THR A 63 -10.89 -2.84 -5.27
CA THR A 63 -9.63 -2.40 -4.69
C THR A 63 -9.87 -1.52 -3.48
N ALA A 64 -10.84 -0.62 -3.55
CA ALA A 64 -11.18 0.23 -2.42
C ALA A 64 -11.64 -0.58 -1.21
N ASP A 65 -12.42 -1.63 -1.43
CA ASP A 65 -12.86 -2.51 -0.35
C ASP A 65 -11.67 -3.21 0.31
N GLN A 66 -10.72 -3.67 -0.49
CA GLN A 66 -9.52 -4.29 0.05
C GLN A 66 -8.66 -3.30 0.84
N LEU A 67 -8.56 -2.07 0.35
CA LEU A 67 -7.85 -1.03 1.09
C LEU A 67 -8.49 -0.76 2.44
N LEU A 68 -9.81 -0.73 2.51
CA LEU A 68 -10.51 -0.55 3.78
C LEU A 68 -10.15 -1.65 4.77
N LEU A 69 -10.07 -2.89 4.30
CA LEU A 69 -9.68 -4.01 5.15
C LEU A 69 -8.23 -3.88 5.64
N LEU A 70 -7.32 -3.52 4.73
CA LEU A 70 -5.91 -3.36 5.09
C LEU A 70 -5.69 -2.24 6.10
N THR A 71 -6.44 -1.16 5.99
CA THR A 71 -6.26 0.03 6.83
C THR A 71 -7.12 0.01 8.09
N ALA A 72 -7.89 -1.05 8.31
CA ALA A 72 -8.82 -1.11 9.44
C ALA A 72 -8.12 -1.20 10.79
N ASP A 73 -6.93 -1.76 10.84
CA ASP A 73 -6.23 -1.93 12.12
C ASP A 73 -5.29 -0.75 12.35
N GLY A 74 -5.75 0.23 13.12
CA GLY A 74 -4.97 1.42 13.42
C GLY A 74 -3.73 1.19 14.28
N ARG A 75 -3.52 -0.04 14.78
CA ARG A 75 -2.30 -0.36 15.51
C ARG A 75 -1.13 -0.60 14.58
N VAL A 76 -1.41 -0.98 13.33
CA VAL A 76 -0.36 -1.30 12.36
C VAL A 76 -0.40 -0.38 11.15
N HIS A 77 -1.45 0.40 10.99
CA HIS A 77 -1.59 1.31 9.85
C HIS A 77 -1.82 2.73 10.31
N GLU A 78 -1.11 3.66 9.67
CA GLU A 78 -1.28 5.09 9.88
C GLU A 78 -1.47 5.77 8.54
N PHE A 79 -2.52 6.57 8.43
CA PHE A 79 -2.74 7.36 7.22
C PHE A 79 -2.04 8.71 7.35
N TRP A 80 -1.24 9.07 6.35
CA TRP A 80 -0.58 10.36 6.30
C TRP A 80 -1.40 11.31 5.44
N PRO A 81 -2.05 12.29 6.06
CA PRO A 81 -2.90 13.20 5.29
C PRO A 81 -2.07 14.02 4.31
N ASP A 82 -2.57 14.13 3.11
CA ASP A 82 -2.14 14.98 2.00
C ASP A 82 -0.66 15.01 1.63
N GLY A 83 0.20 14.47 2.24
CA GLY A 83 1.59 14.43 1.83
C GLY A 83 2.44 15.63 2.24
N SER A 84 1.88 16.55 3.01
CA SER A 84 2.70 17.65 3.52
C SER A 84 3.68 17.13 4.57
N SER A 85 3.23 16.23 5.44
CA SER A 85 4.10 15.61 6.43
C SER A 85 5.24 14.81 5.82
N PRO A 86 5.00 14.03 4.76
CA PRO A 86 6.08 13.27 4.13
C PRO A 86 7.27 14.12 3.71
N ALA A 87 7.03 15.35 3.32
CA ALA A 87 8.12 16.23 2.89
C ALA A 87 9.11 16.53 4.00
N LEU A 88 8.72 16.34 5.24
CA LEU A 88 9.56 16.63 6.41
C LEU A 88 10.27 15.39 6.94
N MET A 89 9.95 14.22 6.40
CA MET A 89 10.49 12.95 6.88
C MET A 89 11.54 12.40 5.93
N PRO A 90 12.80 12.20 6.40
CA PRO A 90 13.88 11.73 5.53
C PRO A 90 13.57 10.42 4.82
N GLU A 91 12.97 9.46 5.50
CA GLU A 91 12.65 8.17 4.88
C GLU A 91 11.63 8.29 3.77
N VAL A 92 10.70 9.23 3.87
CA VAL A 92 9.70 9.45 2.82
C VAL A 92 10.35 10.15 1.63
N ARG A 93 11.28 11.05 1.89
CA ARG A 93 12.04 11.70 0.81
C ARG A 93 12.82 10.67 0.04
N ALA A 94 13.45 9.73 0.73
CA ALA A 94 14.19 8.64 0.10
C ALA A 94 13.25 7.79 -0.77
N ALA A 95 12.06 7.47 -0.29
CA ALA A 95 11.08 6.71 -1.05
C ALA A 95 10.64 7.45 -2.30
N LYS A 96 10.47 8.77 -2.23
CA LYS A 96 10.13 9.58 -3.40
C LYS A 96 11.21 9.53 -4.47
N ASN A 97 12.46 9.45 -4.06
CA ASN A 97 13.56 9.41 -5.01
C ASN A 97 13.71 8.05 -5.68
N VAL A 98 13.17 7.01 -5.07
CA VAL A 98 13.21 5.65 -5.62
C VAL A 98 12.10 5.43 -6.64
N VAL A 99 10.99 6.12 -6.50
CA VAL A 99 9.87 6.02 -7.44
C VAL A 99 10.10 6.91 -8.66
#